data_659ce342f58360b71feefc8429c368b2
#
_entry.id   659ce342f58360b71feefc8429c368b2
#
_cell.length_a   1.000
_cell.length_b   1.000
_cell.length_c   1.000
_cell.angle_alpha   90.00
_cell.angle_beta   90.00
_cell.angle_gamma   90.00
#
_symmetry.space_group_name_H-M   'P 1'
#
loop_
_entity.id
_entity.type
_entity.pdbx_description
1 polymer ?
#
loop_
_entity_poly.entity_id
_entity_poly.type
_entity_poly.pdbx_seq_one_letter_code
_entity_poly.pdbx_strand_id
1 'polypeptide(L)'
;FYSEWGIASSIERLLARKKEIDYPQKTIDKKLRMIEKQLQITYGDSQDQAIKEAIRSPLFILTGGPGTGKTTVINGIVKMFAELNGLSLDPKDYTNAIFPILLAAPTGRAAKRMNETTGLPASTIHRLLGLNANDDTPDIEAKELDGGLLIVDEMSMVDTWLANTLLKAIPDNMQVIFVGDKDQLPSVGPGQVFHDLLQIDDIPKMELTDIYRQGDGSSIIPLAHEIKEGKLPNDFRKNQQDRSFISCHAFQMEEVVKQIVERAKKKGYTAQDVQVLAPMYRGPAGIDAINKMMQEIFNPNDGQKKEVQWNDVVY
;
A
#
# COMPACT_ATOMS: atom_id res chain seq x y z
N PHE A 1 4.84 -24.21 -5.36
CA PHE A 1 5.10 -25.21 -4.34
C PHE A 1 6.26 -24.79 -3.41
N TYR A 2 7.52 -24.68 -3.90
CA TYR A 2 8.68 -24.36 -3.03
C TYR A 2 8.54 -22.99 -2.35
N SER A 3 8.06 -21.99 -3.04
CA SER A 3 7.83 -20.65 -2.46
C SER A 3 6.71 -20.67 -1.41
N GLU A 4 5.65 -21.38 -1.65
CA GLU A 4 4.54 -21.52 -0.70
C GLU A 4 4.99 -22.26 0.57
N TRP A 5 5.78 -23.34 0.40
CA TRP A 5 6.35 -24.05 1.54
C TRP A 5 7.34 -23.17 2.33
N GLY A 6 8.16 -22.37 1.64
CA GLY A 6 9.05 -21.41 2.26
C GLY A 6 8.33 -20.32 3.03
N ILE A 7 7.18 -19.83 2.51
CA ILE A 7 6.29 -18.90 3.23
C ILE A 7 5.78 -19.56 4.51
N ALA A 8 5.20 -20.77 4.42
CA ALA A 8 4.64 -21.47 5.57
C ALA A 8 5.68 -21.67 6.67
N SER A 9 6.86 -22.17 6.30
CA SER A 9 7.97 -22.39 7.25
C SER A 9 8.46 -21.10 7.90
N SER A 10 8.52 -19.99 7.15
CA SER A 10 8.91 -18.68 7.69
C SER A 10 7.86 -18.10 8.64
N ILE A 11 6.57 -18.27 8.33
CA ILE A 11 5.46 -17.85 9.20
C ILE A 11 5.50 -18.65 10.52
N GLU A 12 5.66 -19.97 10.45
CA GLU A 12 5.79 -20.82 11.64
C GLU A 12 6.96 -20.37 12.53
N ARG A 13 8.13 -20.11 11.93
CA ARG A 13 9.32 -19.61 12.62
C ARG A 13 9.04 -18.27 13.32
N LEU A 14 8.39 -17.32 12.67
CA LEU A 14 8.07 -16.02 13.25
C LEU A 14 7.05 -16.14 14.38
N LEU A 15 6.01 -16.96 14.24
CA LEU A 15 4.97 -17.14 15.24
C LEU A 15 5.49 -17.87 16.50
N ALA A 16 6.50 -18.71 16.39
CA ALA A 16 7.11 -19.39 17.53
C ALA A 16 7.61 -18.43 18.62
N ARG A 17 7.90 -17.17 18.27
CA ARG A 17 8.38 -16.12 19.19
C ARG A 17 7.28 -15.42 20.00
N LYS A 18 6.03 -15.77 19.84
CA LYS A 18 4.89 -15.09 20.51
C LYS A 18 5.07 -14.96 22.05
N LYS A 19 5.81 -15.87 22.67
CA LYS A 19 6.06 -15.86 24.13
C LYS A 19 7.17 -14.90 24.56
N GLU A 20 7.95 -14.35 23.64
CA GLU A 20 9.11 -13.48 23.96
C GLU A 20 8.73 -12.00 24.07
N ILE A 21 7.58 -11.61 23.50
CA ILE A 21 7.13 -10.22 23.50
C ILE A 21 6.11 -10.04 24.63
N ASP A 22 6.56 -9.53 25.75
CA ASP A 22 5.70 -9.29 26.94
C ASP A 22 5.82 -7.82 27.40
N TYR A 23 4.84 -7.03 27.00
CA TYR A 23 4.69 -5.67 27.50
C TYR A 23 3.46 -5.60 28.43
N PRO A 24 3.61 -5.10 29.68
CA PRO A 24 2.48 -4.95 30.59
C PRO A 24 1.39 -4.05 30.00
N GLN A 25 0.12 -4.49 30.12
CA GLN A 25 -1.04 -3.77 29.57
C GLN A 25 -1.06 -2.29 29.99
N LYS A 26 -0.83 -2.02 31.26
CA LYS A 26 -0.79 -0.66 31.81
C LYS A 26 0.25 0.24 31.14
N THR A 27 1.40 -0.34 30.78
CA THR A 27 2.47 0.37 30.09
C THR A 27 2.06 0.75 28.69
N ILE A 28 1.46 -0.20 27.94
CA ILE A 28 0.94 0.04 26.59
C ILE A 28 -0.14 1.12 26.63
N ASP A 29 -1.13 0.99 27.52
CA ASP A 29 -2.24 1.96 27.63
C ASP A 29 -1.72 3.37 27.95
N LYS A 30 -0.78 3.49 28.90
CA LYS A 30 -0.18 4.78 29.27
C LYS A 30 0.56 5.42 28.08
N LYS A 31 1.40 4.65 27.39
CA LYS A 31 2.18 5.14 26.26
C LYS A 31 1.28 5.50 25.07
N LEU A 32 0.24 4.72 24.80
CA LEU A 32 -0.70 5.03 23.74
C LEU A 32 -1.45 6.35 23.98
N ARG A 33 -1.92 6.60 25.22
CA ARG A 33 -2.54 7.89 25.59
C ARG A 33 -1.57 9.06 25.48
N MET A 34 -0.30 8.85 25.76
CA MET A 34 0.74 9.86 25.54
C MET A 34 0.92 10.18 24.06
N ILE A 35 0.97 9.15 23.20
CA ILE A 35 1.07 9.30 21.74
C ILE A 35 -0.13 10.04 21.16
N GLU A 36 -1.35 9.72 21.59
CA GLU A 36 -2.57 10.45 21.19
C GLU A 36 -2.47 11.95 21.50
N LYS A 37 -1.98 12.30 22.67
CA LYS A 37 -1.78 13.70 23.06
C LYS A 37 -0.71 14.40 22.20
N GLN A 38 0.40 13.71 21.92
CA GLN A 38 1.48 14.25 21.08
C GLN A 38 1.01 14.48 19.62
N LEU A 39 0.20 13.57 19.10
CA LEU A 39 -0.34 13.65 17.75
C LEU A 39 -1.60 14.51 17.63
N GLN A 40 -2.19 14.93 18.76
CA GLN A 40 -3.47 15.63 18.82
C GLN A 40 -4.60 14.87 18.11
N ILE A 41 -4.63 13.54 18.28
CA ILE A 41 -5.65 12.65 17.73
C ILE A 41 -6.23 11.77 18.84
N THR A 42 -7.36 11.16 18.56
CA THR A 42 -7.93 10.06 19.36
C THR A 42 -8.13 8.87 18.44
N TYR A 43 -7.56 7.73 18.79
CA TYR A 43 -7.80 6.50 18.05
C TYR A 43 -9.22 5.99 18.31
N GLY A 44 -9.89 5.52 17.24
CA GLY A 44 -11.10 4.73 17.39
C GLY A 44 -10.81 3.38 18.05
N ASP A 45 -11.86 2.71 18.56
CA ASP A 45 -11.69 1.45 19.31
C ASP A 45 -10.95 0.38 18.51
N SER A 46 -11.28 0.20 17.23
CA SER A 46 -10.61 -0.75 16.35
C SER A 46 -9.14 -0.38 16.09
N GLN A 47 -8.82 0.90 15.98
CA GLN A 47 -7.46 1.39 15.80
C GLN A 47 -6.61 1.23 17.05
N ASP A 48 -7.17 1.58 18.24
CA ASP A 48 -6.53 1.39 19.54
C ASP A 48 -6.19 -0.09 19.76
N GLN A 49 -7.14 -0.98 19.52
CA GLN A 49 -6.95 -2.42 19.66
C GLN A 49 -5.91 -2.95 18.63
N ALA A 50 -5.95 -2.50 17.40
CA ALA A 50 -4.98 -2.90 16.38
C ALA A 50 -3.54 -2.55 16.76
N ILE A 51 -3.30 -1.33 17.28
CA ILE A 51 -1.98 -0.91 17.74
C ILE A 51 -1.49 -1.78 18.89
N LYS A 52 -2.35 -2.05 19.87
CA LYS A 52 -2.03 -2.85 21.05
C LYS A 52 -1.71 -4.30 20.70
N GLU A 53 -2.47 -4.89 19.78
CA GLU A 53 -2.25 -6.27 19.35
C GLU A 53 -0.98 -6.37 18.49
N ALA A 54 -0.77 -5.43 17.57
CA ALA A 54 0.42 -5.39 16.71
C ALA A 54 1.71 -5.36 17.54
N ILE A 55 1.78 -4.54 18.59
CA ILE A 55 2.98 -4.42 19.43
C ILE A 55 3.29 -5.70 20.21
N ARG A 56 2.29 -6.53 20.48
CA ARG A 56 2.45 -7.80 21.22
C ARG A 56 2.70 -9.00 20.34
N SER A 57 2.62 -8.82 19.04
CA SER A 57 2.68 -9.92 18.09
C SER A 57 3.99 -9.90 17.33
N PRO A 58 4.70 -11.05 17.19
CA PRO A 58 5.88 -11.12 16.33
C PRO A 58 5.53 -10.95 14.86
N LEU A 59 4.35 -11.39 14.48
CA LEU A 59 3.73 -11.17 13.17
C LEU A 59 2.28 -10.73 13.38
N PHE A 60 1.87 -9.65 12.71
CA PHE A 60 0.51 -9.12 12.79
C PHE A 60 0.01 -8.69 11.42
N ILE A 61 -1.27 -8.87 11.15
CA ILE A 61 -1.89 -8.44 9.90
C ILE A 61 -2.95 -7.39 10.15
N LEU A 62 -2.79 -6.23 9.51
CA LEU A 62 -3.76 -5.15 9.50
C LEU A 62 -4.45 -5.09 8.13
N THR A 63 -5.75 -5.32 8.09
CA THR A 63 -6.53 -5.17 6.87
C THR A 63 -7.59 -4.10 7.02
N GLY A 64 -8.01 -3.50 5.93
CA GLY A 64 -9.07 -2.51 5.90
C GLY A 64 -9.17 -1.81 4.56
N GLY A 65 -10.37 -1.38 4.20
CA GLY A 65 -10.63 -0.66 2.97
C GLY A 65 -10.01 0.74 2.94
N PRO A 66 -10.17 1.45 1.83
CA PRO A 66 -9.71 2.83 1.70
C PRO A 66 -10.44 3.73 2.72
N GLY A 67 -9.69 4.61 3.39
CA GLY A 67 -10.25 5.56 4.35
C GLY A 67 -10.52 5.02 5.76
N THR A 68 -10.19 3.76 6.05
CA THR A 68 -10.35 3.16 7.39
C THR A 68 -9.26 3.56 8.39
N GLY A 69 -8.28 4.36 7.98
CA GLY A 69 -7.25 4.85 8.89
C GLY A 69 -6.06 3.92 9.08
N LYS A 70 -5.80 2.97 8.15
CA LYS A 70 -4.60 2.11 8.18
C LYS A 70 -3.32 2.90 8.40
N THR A 71 -3.12 4.00 7.70
CA THR A 71 -1.93 4.84 7.84
C THR A 71 -1.81 5.46 9.23
N THR A 72 -2.93 5.83 9.86
CA THR A 72 -2.97 6.34 11.23
C THR A 72 -2.53 5.27 12.22
N VAL A 73 -2.97 4.02 12.01
CA VAL A 73 -2.55 2.87 12.80
C VAL A 73 -1.07 2.56 12.60
N ILE A 74 -0.55 2.59 11.37
CA ILE A 74 0.89 2.42 11.08
C ILE A 74 1.71 3.43 11.88
N ASN A 75 1.35 4.71 11.86
CA ASN A 75 2.01 5.75 12.65
C ASN A 75 1.96 5.45 14.16
N GLY A 76 0.83 4.98 14.65
CA GLY A 76 0.67 4.57 16.04
C GLY A 76 1.60 3.43 16.42
N ILE A 77 1.68 2.39 15.57
CA ILE A 77 2.57 1.24 15.79
C ILE A 77 4.04 1.67 15.82
N VAL A 78 4.47 2.49 14.85
CA VAL A 78 5.83 3.03 14.78
C VAL A 78 6.20 3.78 16.06
N LYS A 79 5.35 4.70 16.50
CA LYS A 79 5.58 5.48 17.72
C LYS A 79 5.57 4.61 18.98
N MET A 80 4.63 3.67 19.06
CA MET A 80 4.58 2.72 20.20
C MET A 80 5.83 1.87 20.27
N PHE A 81 6.28 1.33 19.12
CA PHE A 81 7.51 0.54 19.07
C PHE A 81 8.72 1.35 19.54
N ALA A 82 8.87 2.58 19.04
CA ALA A 82 9.95 3.48 19.46
C ALA A 82 9.90 3.80 20.96
N GLU A 83 8.73 4.16 21.48
CA GLU A 83 8.54 4.47 22.90
C GLU A 83 8.79 3.27 23.84
N LEU A 84 8.39 2.07 23.43
CA LEU A 84 8.59 0.85 24.23
C LEU A 84 10.06 0.43 24.27
N ASN A 85 10.80 0.70 23.21
CA ASN A 85 12.21 0.31 23.07
C ASN A 85 13.21 1.47 23.31
N GLY A 86 12.73 2.65 23.67
CA GLY A 86 13.59 3.82 23.93
C GLY A 86 14.35 4.29 22.69
N LEU A 87 13.75 4.21 21.50
CA LEU A 87 14.38 4.53 20.21
C LEU A 87 14.03 5.94 19.75
N SER A 88 15.00 6.61 19.14
CA SER A 88 14.74 7.85 18.39
C SER A 88 14.06 7.54 17.06
N LEU A 89 13.15 8.40 16.63
CA LEU A 89 12.57 8.38 15.29
C LEU A 89 13.27 9.32 14.31
N ASP A 90 14.30 10.04 14.73
CA ASP A 90 15.13 10.83 13.80
C ASP A 90 16.21 9.93 13.18
N PRO A 91 16.15 9.67 11.84
CA PRO A 91 17.18 8.87 11.17
C PRO A 91 18.59 9.41 11.31
N LYS A 92 18.76 10.71 11.61
CA LYS A 92 20.07 11.35 11.80
C LYS A 92 20.77 10.86 13.05
N ASP A 93 20.05 10.36 14.04
CA ASP A 93 20.63 9.80 15.26
C ASP A 93 21.32 8.45 15.03
N TYR A 94 21.17 7.88 13.83
CA TYR A 94 21.68 6.56 13.43
C TYR A 94 22.79 6.63 12.38
N THR A 95 23.61 7.69 12.35
CA THR A 95 24.67 7.87 11.34
C THR A 95 25.69 6.73 11.31
N ASN A 96 25.90 6.07 12.44
CA ASN A 96 26.84 4.93 12.61
C ASN A 96 26.12 3.64 13.04
N ALA A 97 24.81 3.59 12.95
CA ALA A 97 23.99 2.44 13.33
C ALA A 97 22.85 2.25 12.32
N ILE A 98 22.24 1.07 12.35
CA ILE A 98 21.11 0.77 11.47
C ILE A 98 19.85 1.37 12.07
N PHE A 99 19.06 2.05 11.25
CA PHE A 99 17.75 2.55 11.66
C PHE A 99 16.82 1.37 11.94
N PRO A 100 16.26 1.28 13.16
CA PRO A 100 15.63 0.04 13.64
C PRO A 100 14.24 -0.25 13.05
N ILE A 101 13.67 0.69 12.28
CA ILE A 101 12.33 0.57 11.70
C ILE A 101 12.43 0.56 10.18
N LEU A 102 12.00 -0.54 9.58
CA LEU A 102 11.95 -0.72 8.13
C LEU A 102 10.51 -0.53 7.64
N LEU A 103 10.32 0.39 6.70
CA LEU A 103 9.05 0.61 6.03
C LEU A 103 9.18 0.25 4.55
N ALA A 104 8.32 -0.63 4.07
CA ALA A 104 8.37 -1.09 2.69
C ALA A 104 6.98 -1.20 2.04
N ALA A 105 6.96 -1.14 0.71
CA ALA A 105 5.76 -1.38 -0.09
C ALA A 105 6.16 -2.02 -1.44
N PRO A 106 5.24 -2.68 -2.16
CA PRO A 106 5.57 -3.30 -3.44
C PRO A 106 5.89 -2.30 -4.55
N THR A 107 5.39 -1.06 -4.46
CA THR A 107 5.58 -0.03 -5.49
C THR A 107 6.26 1.21 -4.94
N GLY A 108 6.99 1.94 -5.81
CA GLY A 108 7.64 3.21 -5.45
C GLY A 108 6.63 4.28 -5.00
N ARG A 109 5.43 4.30 -5.60
CA ARG A 109 4.36 5.24 -5.22
C ARG A 109 3.86 4.97 -3.80
N ALA A 110 3.62 3.71 -3.45
CA ALA A 110 3.19 3.33 -2.11
C ALA A 110 4.29 3.61 -1.06
N ALA A 111 5.55 3.30 -1.37
CA ALA A 111 6.68 3.60 -0.51
C ALA A 111 6.83 5.12 -0.28
N LYS A 112 6.70 5.94 -1.33
CA LYS A 112 6.72 7.40 -1.20
C LYS A 112 5.59 7.90 -0.29
N ARG A 113 4.38 7.36 -0.45
CA ARG A 113 3.24 7.69 0.41
C ARG A 113 3.48 7.32 1.88
N MET A 114 4.07 6.16 2.15
CA MET A 114 4.47 5.78 3.52
C MET A 114 5.47 6.79 4.09
N ASN A 115 6.49 7.18 3.33
CA ASN A 115 7.47 8.19 3.75
C ASN A 115 6.79 9.53 4.06
N GLU A 116 5.94 10.04 3.17
CA GLU A 116 5.23 11.32 3.36
C GLU A 116 4.33 11.31 4.60
N THR A 117 3.73 10.17 4.92
CA THR A 117 2.76 10.04 6.02
C THR A 117 3.42 9.79 7.36
N THR A 118 4.51 9.01 7.38
CA THR A 118 5.23 8.67 8.63
C THR A 118 6.37 9.62 8.94
N GLY A 119 6.85 10.35 7.94
CA GLY A 119 8.08 11.14 8.03
C GLY A 119 9.36 10.29 8.08
N LEU A 120 9.25 8.96 7.91
CA LEU A 120 10.36 8.02 8.01
C LEU A 120 10.77 7.48 6.63
N PRO A 121 12.04 7.07 6.47
CA PRO A 121 12.50 6.43 5.25
C PRO A 121 11.66 5.19 4.93
N ALA A 122 11.18 5.12 3.69
CA ALA A 122 10.47 3.97 3.17
C ALA A 122 11.00 3.61 1.78
N SER A 123 11.00 2.33 1.42
CA SER A 123 11.49 1.85 0.15
C SER A 123 10.60 0.80 -0.47
N THR A 124 10.85 0.44 -1.73
CA THR A 124 10.21 -0.75 -2.29
C THR A 124 10.77 -2.02 -1.67
N ILE A 125 9.97 -3.10 -1.64
CA ILE A 125 10.41 -4.42 -1.16
C ILE A 125 11.64 -4.86 -1.94
N HIS A 126 11.65 -4.71 -3.26
CA HIS A 126 12.81 -5.05 -4.11
C HIS A 126 14.08 -4.32 -3.67
N ARG A 127 13.99 -3.01 -3.46
CA ARG A 127 15.13 -2.22 -3.01
C ARG A 127 15.58 -2.60 -1.61
N LEU A 128 14.64 -2.89 -0.70
CA LEU A 128 14.93 -3.33 0.65
C LEU A 128 15.73 -4.65 0.66
N LEU A 129 15.37 -5.56 -0.23
CA LEU A 129 16.02 -6.87 -0.39
C LEU A 129 17.30 -6.84 -1.25
N GLY A 130 17.63 -5.68 -1.85
CA GLY A 130 18.77 -5.56 -2.78
C GLY A 130 18.55 -6.23 -4.14
N LEU A 131 17.27 -6.49 -4.51
CA LEU A 131 16.92 -7.10 -5.79
C LEU A 131 16.92 -6.05 -6.91
N ASN A 132 17.41 -6.43 -8.09
CA ASN A 132 17.31 -5.59 -9.29
C ASN A 132 15.97 -5.86 -10.00
N ALA A 133 15.49 -4.89 -10.78
CA ALA A 133 14.20 -4.99 -11.47
C ALA A 133 14.10 -6.14 -12.52
N ASN A 134 15.22 -6.79 -12.84
CA ASN A 134 15.32 -7.90 -13.80
C ASN A 134 15.61 -9.26 -13.12
N ASP A 135 15.59 -9.31 -11.81
CA ASP A 135 15.99 -10.50 -11.04
C ASP A 135 14.76 -11.38 -10.74
N ASP A 136 14.12 -11.90 -11.79
CA ASP A 136 13.04 -12.90 -11.69
C ASP A 136 13.60 -14.35 -11.51
N THR A 137 14.87 -14.49 -11.13
CA THR A 137 15.48 -15.81 -10.99
C THR A 137 15.33 -16.34 -9.57
N PRO A 138 14.93 -17.63 -9.40
CA PRO A 138 14.66 -18.22 -8.07
C PRO A 138 15.89 -18.37 -7.16
N ASP A 139 17.10 -18.14 -7.66
CA ASP A 139 18.37 -18.42 -6.96
C ASP A 139 19.06 -17.17 -6.39
N ILE A 140 18.39 -16.00 -6.36
CA ILE A 140 18.99 -14.81 -5.76
C ILE A 140 18.78 -14.86 -4.25
N GLU A 141 19.87 -14.98 -3.51
CA GLU A 141 19.87 -14.78 -2.06
C GLU A 141 19.57 -13.30 -1.76
N ALA A 142 18.39 -13.05 -1.21
CA ALA A 142 18.06 -11.74 -0.71
C ALA A 142 18.97 -11.36 0.48
N LYS A 143 19.32 -10.09 0.57
CA LYS A 143 20.04 -9.57 1.74
C LYS A 143 19.19 -9.77 2.99
N GLU A 144 19.76 -10.41 4.01
CA GLU A 144 19.13 -10.48 5.33
C GLU A 144 18.86 -9.07 5.85
N LEU A 145 17.65 -8.86 6.35
CA LEU A 145 17.23 -7.59 6.90
C LEU A 145 17.83 -7.37 8.29
N ASP A 146 18.04 -6.12 8.63
CA ASP A 146 18.53 -5.74 9.95
C ASP A 146 17.65 -4.62 10.51
N GLY A 147 17.22 -4.77 11.75
CA GLY A 147 16.30 -3.86 12.43
C GLY A 147 15.42 -4.59 13.44
N GLY A 148 14.53 -3.85 14.09
CA GLY A 148 13.62 -4.38 15.12
C GLY A 148 12.17 -4.51 14.65
N LEU A 149 11.74 -3.68 13.71
CA LEU A 149 10.38 -3.65 13.19
C LEU A 149 10.37 -3.52 11.67
N LEU A 150 9.61 -4.36 11.00
CA LEU A 150 9.28 -4.25 9.58
C LEU A 150 7.79 -4.02 9.40
N ILE A 151 7.42 -2.97 8.67
CA ILE A 151 6.05 -2.75 8.23
C ILE A 151 6.02 -2.77 6.71
N VAL A 152 5.17 -3.63 6.15
CA VAL A 152 4.96 -3.73 4.70
C VAL A 152 3.53 -3.35 4.39
N ASP A 153 3.34 -2.26 3.66
CA ASP A 153 2.03 -1.81 3.20
C ASP A 153 1.71 -2.34 1.79
N GLU A 154 0.45 -2.32 1.41
CA GLU A 154 -0.08 -2.81 0.12
C GLU A 154 0.26 -4.29 -0.14
N MET A 155 0.25 -5.12 0.91
CA MET A 155 0.57 -6.56 0.82
C MET A 155 -0.31 -7.35 -0.14
N SER A 156 -1.53 -6.88 -0.46
CA SER A 156 -2.39 -7.49 -1.47
C SER A 156 -1.76 -7.55 -2.87
N MET A 157 -0.79 -6.69 -3.15
CA MET A 157 -0.06 -6.64 -4.43
C MET A 157 1.20 -7.54 -4.46
N VAL A 158 1.53 -8.20 -3.36
CA VAL A 158 2.74 -9.02 -3.24
C VAL A 158 2.43 -10.46 -3.65
N ASP A 159 3.15 -10.97 -4.65
CA ASP A 159 3.01 -12.34 -5.15
C ASP A 159 3.75 -13.37 -4.28
N THR A 160 3.56 -14.64 -4.58
CA THR A 160 4.15 -15.76 -3.82
C THR A 160 5.67 -15.73 -3.83
N TRP A 161 6.30 -15.39 -4.95
CA TRP A 161 7.76 -15.36 -5.04
C TRP A 161 8.35 -14.24 -4.18
N LEU A 162 7.83 -13.02 -4.33
CA LEU A 162 8.30 -11.86 -3.58
C LEU A 162 8.04 -12.01 -2.08
N ALA A 163 6.88 -12.58 -1.71
CA ALA A 163 6.56 -12.87 -0.31
C ALA A 163 7.52 -13.88 0.30
N ASN A 164 7.83 -14.96 -0.41
CA ASN A 164 8.80 -15.96 0.04
C ASN A 164 10.19 -15.35 0.23
N THR A 165 10.64 -14.56 -0.75
CA THR A 165 11.95 -13.90 -0.69
C THR A 165 12.03 -12.92 0.47
N LEU A 166 10.98 -12.13 0.69
CA LEU A 166 10.88 -11.20 1.81
C LEU A 166 10.93 -11.95 3.16
N LEU A 167 10.07 -12.95 3.33
CA LEU A 167 9.95 -13.67 4.60
C LEU A 167 11.22 -14.43 4.98
N LYS A 168 11.97 -14.96 4.02
CA LYS A 168 13.28 -15.58 4.25
C LYS A 168 14.33 -14.59 4.72
N ALA A 169 14.24 -13.34 4.28
CA ALA A 169 15.19 -12.29 4.64
C ALA A 169 14.93 -11.68 6.04
N ILE A 170 13.80 -11.99 6.67
CA ILE A 170 13.42 -11.47 8.00
C ILE A 170 14.14 -12.30 9.09
N PRO A 171 14.96 -11.64 9.94
CA PRO A 171 15.61 -12.32 11.05
C PRO A 171 14.64 -12.63 12.20
N ASP A 172 15.03 -13.55 13.09
CA ASP A 172 14.18 -14.00 14.17
C ASP A 172 13.82 -12.90 15.20
N ASN A 173 14.66 -11.89 15.34
CA ASN A 173 14.45 -10.81 16.32
C ASN A 173 13.59 -9.64 15.79
N MET A 174 13.10 -9.68 14.56
CA MET A 174 12.31 -8.59 13.96
C MET A 174 10.81 -8.84 14.13
N GLN A 175 10.08 -7.81 14.58
CA GLN A 175 8.62 -7.81 14.51
C GLN A 175 8.15 -7.43 13.10
N VAL A 176 7.07 -8.05 12.64
CA VAL A 176 6.57 -7.89 11.27
C VAL A 176 5.09 -7.51 11.28
N ILE A 177 4.77 -6.44 10.58
CA ILE A 177 3.40 -5.97 10.37
C ILE A 177 3.11 -5.95 8.88
N PHE A 178 2.16 -6.78 8.45
CA PHE A 178 1.64 -6.75 7.09
C PHE A 178 0.35 -5.95 7.02
N VAL A 179 0.32 -4.98 6.13
CA VAL A 179 -0.83 -4.08 5.95
C VAL A 179 -1.34 -4.21 4.53
N GLY A 180 -2.64 -4.26 4.36
CA GLY A 180 -3.25 -4.33 3.03
C GLY A 180 -4.77 -4.19 3.09
N ASP A 181 -5.37 -4.40 1.94
CA ASP A 181 -6.82 -4.44 1.78
C ASP A 181 -7.21 -5.78 1.14
N LYS A 182 -7.91 -6.61 1.90
CA LYS A 182 -8.33 -7.95 1.46
C LYS A 182 -9.23 -7.94 0.21
N ASP A 183 -9.86 -6.81 -0.07
CA ASP A 183 -10.82 -6.63 -1.15
C ASP A 183 -10.24 -5.94 -2.38
N GLN A 184 -8.97 -5.53 -2.33
CA GLN A 184 -8.26 -5.04 -3.51
C GLN A 184 -7.90 -6.18 -4.47
N LEU A 185 -7.61 -5.79 -5.72
CA LEU A 185 -7.13 -6.74 -6.72
C LEU A 185 -5.88 -7.48 -6.23
N PRO A 186 -5.77 -8.78 -6.50
CA PRO A 186 -4.58 -9.55 -6.15
C PRO A 186 -3.36 -9.09 -6.93
N SER A 187 -2.20 -9.64 -6.59
CA SER A 187 -0.95 -9.43 -7.33
C SER A 187 -1.08 -9.81 -8.81
N VAL A 188 -0.29 -9.15 -9.67
CA VAL A 188 -0.16 -9.55 -11.08
C VAL A 188 0.56 -10.89 -11.21
N GLY A 189 1.56 -11.14 -10.35
CA GLY A 189 2.24 -12.43 -10.24
C GLY A 189 1.36 -13.48 -9.54
N PRO A 190 1.79 -14.76 -9.55
CA PRO A 190 0.98 -15.86 -9.05
C PRO A 190 0.81 -15.82 -7.52
N GLY A 191 -0.38 -16.23 -7.07
CA GLY A 191 -0.74 -16.39 -5.67
C GLY A 191 -1.55 -15.23 -5.09
N GLN A 192 -2.10 -15.48 -3.91
CA GLN A 192 -2.92 -14.54 -3.13
C GLN A 192 -2.45 -14.53 -1.68
N VAL A 193 -1.15 -14.32 -1.47
CA VAL A 193 -0.50 -14.52 -0.16
C VAL A 193 -1.19 -13.77 0.95
N PHE A 194 -1.50 -12.50 0.76
CA PHE A 194 -2.15 -11.69 1.81
C PHE A 194 -3.53 -12.26 2.18
N HIS A 195 -4.33 -12.64 1.19
CA HIS A 195 -5.63 -13.26 1.41
C HIS A 195 -5.51 -14.61 2.13
N ASP A 196 -4.54 -15.44 1.72
CA ASP A 196 -4.33 -16.76 2.32
C ASP A 196 -3.85 -16.64 3.77
N LEU A 197 -2.95 -15.69 4.08
CA LEU A 197 -2.51 -15.42 5.44
C LEU A 197 -3.67 -14.95 6.36
N LEU A 198 -4.64 -14.22 5.83
CA LEU A 198 -5.84 -13.83 6.57
C LEU A 198 -6.72 -15.01 6.97
N GLN A 199 -6.63 -16.16 6.31
CA GLN A 199 -7.37 -17.39 6.67
C GLN A 199 -6.70 -18.20 7.79
N ILE A 200 -5.47 -17.87 8.17
CA ILE A 200 -4.73 -18.61 9.20
C ILE A 200 -5.11 -18.06 10.58
N ASP A 201 -5.81 -18.85 11.39
CA ASP A 201 -6.32 -18.42 12.71
C ASP A 201 -5.20 -18.06 13.70
N ASP A 202 -4.05 -18.74 13.62
CA ASP A 202 -2.91 -18.51 14.50
C ASP A 202 -2.20 -17.17 14.29
N ILE A 203 -2.42 -16.49 13.17
CA ILE A 203 -1.86 -15.18 12.90
C ILE A 203 -2.77 -14.10 13.50
N PRO A 204 -2.27 -13.31 14.46
CA PRO A 204 -2.99 -12.16 14.98
C PRO A 204 -3.30 -11.15 13.87
N LYS A 205 -4.55 -10.71 13.80
CA LYS A 205 -5.02 -9.81 12.75
C LYS A 205 -6.14 -8.91 13.24
N MET A 206 -6.26 -7.75 12.60
CA MET A 206 -7.35 -6.81 12.83
C MET A 206 -7.86 -6.28 11.49
N GLU A 207 -9.17 -6.27 11.33
CA GLU A 207 -9.84 -5.58 10.24
C GLU A 207 -10.39 -4.24 10.72
N LEU A 208 -9.96 -3.15 10.08
CA LEU A 208 -10.53 -1.82 10.30
C LEU A 208 -11.77 -1.65 9.42
N THR A 209 -12.92 -1.49 10.05
CA THR A 209 -14.21 -1.35 9.38
C THR A 209 -14.75 0.08 9.40
N ASP A 210 -14.27 0.91 10.33
CA ASP A 210 -14.74 2.28 10.48
C ASP A 210 -14.20 3.18 9.36
N ILE A 211 -15.09 3.85 8.65
CA ILE A 211 -14.71 4.73 7.54
C ILE A 211 -14.65 6.18 8.06
N TYR A 212 -13.45 6.74 8.15
CA TYR A 212 -13.21 8.11 8.63
C TYR A 212 -13.23 9.17 7.52
N ARG A 213 -13.24 8.76 6.25
CA ARG A 213 -13.34 9.65 5.10
C ARG A 213 -14.73 9.57 4.49
N GLN A 214 -15.70 10.14 5.16
CA GLN A 214 -17.00 10.37 4.52
C GLN A 214 -17.03 11.78 3.93
N GLY A 215 -16.98 11.85 2.59
CA GLY A 215 -17.63 12.97 1.90
C GLY A 215 -19.13 12.69 1.93
N ASP A 216 -19.86 13.37 2.76
CA ASP A 216 -21.33 13.28 2.78
C ASP A 216 -21.86 13.47 1.36
N GLY A 217 -22.56 12.46 0.82
CA GLY A 217 -23.24 12.52 -0.46
C GLY A 217 -22.51 11.96 -1.68
N SER A 218 -21.32 11.32 -1.54
CA SER A 218 -20.66 10.65 -2.68
C SER A 218 -21.43 9.42 -3.13
N SER A 219 -21.67 9.29 -4.45
CA SER A 219 -22.26 8.10 -5.07
C SER A 219 -21.21 7.04 -5.44
N ILE A 220 -19.92 7.38 -5.36
CA ILE A 220 -18.79 6.50 -5.71
C ILE A 220 -18.58 5.44 -4.63
N ILE A 221 -18.63 5.83 -3.36
CA ILE A 221 -18.37 4.92 -2.23
C ILE A 221 -19.41 3.79 -2.15
N PRO A 222 -20.75 4.07 -2.19
CA PRO A 222 -21.73 3.00 -2.21
C PRO A 222 -21.58 2.08 -3.41
N LEU A 223 -21.30 2.62 -4.60
CA LEU A 223 -21.06 1.80 -5.79
C LEU A 223 -19.85 0.87 -5.61
N ALA A 224 -18.77 1.37 -5.04
CA ALA A 224 -17.59 0.56 -4.77
C ALA A 224 -17.90 -0.58 -3.78
N HIS A 225 -18.69 -0.34 -2.75
CA HIS A 225 -19.15 -1.37 -1.82
C HIS A 225 -20.01 -2.44 -2.49
N GLU A 226 -20.96 -2.06 -3.34
CA GLU A 226 -21.78 -3.03 -4.05
C GLU A 226 -20.98 -3.87 -5.03
N ILE A 227 -20.03 -3.26 -5.76
CA ILE A 227 -19.11 -3.99 -6.65
C ILE A 227 -18.27 -4.99 -5.85
N LYS A 228 -17.77 -4.60 -4.67
CA LYS A 228 -17.05 -5.48 -3.76
C LYS A 228 -17.86 -6.71 -3.35
N GLU A 229 -19.16 -6.55 -3.14
CA GLU A 229 -20.10 -7.65 -2.85
C GLU A 229 -20.52 -8.44 -4.10
N GLY A 230 -19.95 -8.16 -5.26
CA GLY A 230 -20.30 -8.79 -6.53
C GLY A 230 -21.66 -8.33 -7.09
N LYS A 231 -22.17 -7.19 -6.62
CA LYS A 231 -23.44 -6.62 -7.05
C LYS A 231 -23.21 -5.37 -7.88
N LEU A 232 -24.06 -5.15 -8.89
CA LEU A 232 -24.15 -3.89 -9.60
C LEU A 232 -25.55 -3.32 -9.36
N PRO A 233 -25.67 -2.09 -8.85
CA PRO A 233 -26.98 -1.45 -8.70
C PRO A 233 -27.63 -1.23 -10.07
N ASN A 234 -28.95 -1.29 -10.14
CA ASN A 234 -29.69 -1.10 -11.38
C ASN A 234 -29.44 0.28 -12.04
N ASP A 235 -28.98 1.23 -11.26
CA ASP A 235 -28.70 2.60 -11.69
C ASP A 235 -27.21 2.89 -11.91
N PHE A 236 -26.32 1.87 -11.93
CA PHE A 236 -24.88 2.09 -12.07
C PHE A 236 -24.51 2.85 -13.35
N ARG A 237 -25.34 2.75 -14.41
CA ARG A 237 -25.17 3.49 -15.68
C ARG A 237 -25.75 4.90 -15.66
N LYS A 238 -26.50 5.28 -14.62
CA LYS A 238 -27.06 6.63 -14.53
C LYS A 238 -25.95 7.63 -14.11
N ASN A 239 -25.98 8.79 -14.76
CA ASN A 239 -25.11 9.88 -14.36
C ASN A 239 -25.55 10.41 -12.99
N GLN A 240 -24.57 10.55 -12.11
CA GLN A 240 -24.70 11.16 -10.79
C GLN A 240 -23.88 12.47 -10.76
N GLN A 241 -23.94 13.19 -9.66
CA GLN A 241 -23.20 14.45 -9.53
C GLN A 241 -21.67 14.24 -9.62
N ASP A 242 -21.17 13.12 -9.07
CA ASP A 242 -19.76 12.81 -8.91
C ASP A 242 -19.28 11.59 -9.74
N ARG A 243 -20.18 10.95 -10.51
CA ARG A 243 -19.85 9.85 -11.41
C ARG A 243 -20.68 9.82 -12.67
N SER A 244 -20.10 9.31 -13.75
CA SER A 244 -20.78 9.10 -15.02
C SER A 244 -20.36 7.77 -15.64
N PHE A 245 -21.29 7.15 -16.35
CA PHE A 245 -21.03 5.96 -17.15
C PHE A 245 -21.26 6.30 -18.63
N ILE A 246 -20.23 6.07 -19.46
CA ILE A 246 -20.30 6.33 -20.90
C ILE A 246 -20.15 5.01 -21.64
N SER A 247 -21.20 4.54 -22.27
CA SER A 247 -21.17 3.35 -23.12
C SER A 247 -20.58 3.71 -24.49
N CYS A 248 -19.53 3.01 -24.90
CA CYS A 248 -18.94 3.16 -26.21
C CYS A 248 -18.34 1.84 -26.71
N HIS A 249 -18.11 1.71 -28.01
CA HIS A 249 -17.37 0.58 -28.57
C HIS A 249 -15.86 0.73 -28.35
N ALA A 250 -15.13 -0.38 -28.30
CA ALA A 250 -13.70 -0.39 -28.04
C ALA A 250 -12.90 0.56 -28.96
N PHE A 251 -13.25 0.66 -30.24
CA PHE A 251 -12.60 1.55 -31.20
C PHE A 251 -12.92 3.05 -30.98
N GLN A 252 -13.90 3.37 -30.15
CA GLN A 252 -14.29 4.75 -29.82
C GLN A 252 -13.67 5.21 -28.49
N MET A 253 -13.09 4.30 -27.70
CA MET A 253 -12.66 4.59 -26.34
C MET A 253 -11.61 5.71 -26.28
N GLU A 254 -10.63 5.69 -27.18
CA GLU A 254 -9.57 6.70 -27.25
C GLU A 254 -10.18 8.10 -27.48
N GLU A 255 -11.06 8.24 -28.46
CA GLU A 255 -11.72 9.51 -28.77
C GLU A 255 -12.64 9.99 -27.62
N VAL A 256 -13.37 9.08 -26.99
CA VAL A 256 -14.21 9.42 -25.83
C VAL A 256 -13.37 9.93 -24.67
N VAL A 257 -12.27 9.24 -24.34
CA VAL A 257 -11.34 9.66 -23.28
C VAL A 257 -10.74 11.02 -23.62
N LYS A 258 -10.31 11.23 -24.85
CA LYS A 258 -9.77 12.51 -25.35
C LYS A 258 -10.74 13.66 -25.12
N GLN A 259 -12.00 13.48 -25.52
CA GLN A 259 -13.04 14.52 -25.34
C GLN A 259 -13.30 14.84 -23.87
N ILE A 260 -13.27 13.84 -22.98
CA ILE A 260 -13.42 14.04 -21.54
C ILE A 260 -12.27 14.87 -21.00
N VAL A 261 -11.03 14.50 -21.35
CA VAL A 261 -9.81 15.18 -20.91
C VAL A 261 -9.74 16.61 -21.43
N GLU A 262 -10.07 16.85 -22.70
CA GLU A 262 -10.14 18.21 -23.27
C GLU A 262 -11.19 19.09 -22.58
N ARG A 263 -12.36 18.51 -22.25
CA ARG A 263 -13.38 19.22 -21.47
C ARG A 263 -12.92 19.56 -20.05
N ALA A 264 -12.21 18.64 -19.40
CA ALA A 264 -11.61 18.89 -18.10
C ALA A 264 -10.59 20.03 -18.18
N LYS A 265 -9.69 20.03 -19.16
CA LYS A 265 -8.73 21.11 -19.39
C LYS A 265 -9.44 22.46 -19.63
N LYS A 266 -10.50 22.49 -20.45
CA LYS A 266 -11.32 23.72 -20.68
C LYS A 266 -11.97 24.26 -19.39
N LYS A 267 -12.24 23.40 -18.41
CA LYS A 267 -12.74 23.78 -17.08
C LYS A 267 -11.65 24.20 -16.11
N GLY A 268 -10.38 24.22 -16.53
CA GLY A 268 -9.25 24.65 -15.72
C GLY A 268 -8.53 23.54 -14.97
N TYR A 269 -8.89 22.26 -15.17
CA TYR A 269 -8.15 21.14 -14.60
C TYR A 269 -6.79 20.98 -15.28
N THR A 270 -5.78 20.66 -14.49
CA THR A 270 -4.40 20.42 -14.93
C THR A 270 -4.11 18.91 -15.08
N ALA A 271 -2.94 18.58 -15.58
CA ALA A 271 -2.48 17.18 -15.64
C ALA A 271 -2.38 16.51 -14.25
N GLN A 272 -2.26 17.30 -13.18
CA GLN A 272 -2.22 16.79 -11.81
C GLN A 272 -3.61 16.46 -11.25
N ASP A 273 -4.64 17.04 -11.84
CA ASP A 273 -6.03 16.88 -11.40
C ASP A 273 -6.75 15.74 -12.12
N VAL A 274 -6.20 15.25 -13.24
CA VAL A 274 -6.82 14.25 -14.11
C VAL A 274 -5.98 12.98 -14.16
N GLN A 275 -6.58 11.85 -13.79
CA GLN A 275 -5.95 10.53 -13.89
C GLN A 275 -6.80 9.60 -14.74
N VAL A 276 -6.19 8.91 -15.69
CA VAL A 276 -6.84 7.88 -16.51
C VAL A 276 -6.26 6.52 -16.12
N LEU A 277 -7.14 5.56 -15.85
CA LEU A 277 -6.78 4.17 -15.57
C LEU A 277 -7.16 3.30 -16.76
N ALA A 278 -6.24 2.48 -17.23
CA ALA A 278 -6.46 1.53 -18.31
C ALA A 278 -5.93 0.14 -17.90
N PRO A 279 -6.63 -0.95 -18.27
CA PRO A 279 -6.23 -2.30 -17.85
C PRO A 279 -5.08 -2.90 -18.67
N MET A 280 -4.71 -2.28 -19.80
CA MET A 280 -3.69 -2.80 -20.71
C MET A 280 -2.71 -1.73 -21.14
N TYR A 281 -1.48 -2.12 -21.43
CA TYR A 281 -0.44 -1.21 -21.93
C TYR A 281 -0.64 -0.87 -23.40
N ARG A 282 -0.97 -1.87 -24.23
CA ARG A 282 -1.06 -1.76 -25.71
C ARG A 282 -2.52 -1.70 -26.18
N GLY A 283 -2.71 -1.19 -27.39
CA GLY A 283 -4.00 -1.09 -28.04
C GLY A 283 -4.57 0.33 -28.04
N PRO A 284 -5.71 0.58 -28.71
CA PRO A 284 -6.25 1.93 -28.93
C PRO A 284 -6.71 2.63 -27.61
N ALA A 285 -6.99 1.87 -26.57
CA ALA A 285 -7.31 2.39 -25.24
C ALA A 285 -6.26 1.97 -24.20
N GLY A 286 -5.05 1.61 -24.63
CA GLY A 286 -3.95 1.23 -23.76
C GLY A 286 -3.23 2.44 -23.16
N ILE A 287 -2.47 2.19 -22.10
CA ILE A 287 -1.72 3.21 -21.36
C ILE A 287 -0.79 4.00 -22.30
N ASP A 288 -0.12 3.34 -23.25
CA ASP A 288 0.83 4.00 -24.16
C ASP A 288 0.14 5.04 -25.04
N ALA A 289 -1.00 4.68 -25.65
CA ALA A 289 -1.79 5.60 -26.48
C ALA A 289 -2.38 6.75 -25.64
N ILE A 290 -2.91 6.43 -24.47
CA ILE A 290 -3.50 7.42 -23.55
C ILE A 290 -2.44 8.41 -23.06
N ASN A 291 -1.25 7.94 -22.67
CA ASN A 291 -0.18 8.80 -22.20
C ASN A 291 0.25 9.79 -23.29
N LYS A 292 0.40 9.31 -24.54
CA LYS A 292 0.72 10.18 -25.68
C LYS A 292 -0.35 11.25 -25.90
N MET A 293 -1.61 10.84 -25.90
CA MET A 293 -2.75 11.77 -26.04
C MET A 293 -2.81 12.79 -24.88
N MET A 294 -2.61 12.35 -23.64
CA MET A 294 -2.58 13.21 -22.46
C MET A 294 -1.43 14.23 -22.54
N GLN A 295 -0.26 13.81 -23.01
CA GLN A 295 0.89 14.69 -23.19
C GLN A 295 0.59 15.75 -24.24
N GLU A 296 0.02 15.39 -25.40
CA GLU A 296 -0.37 16.34 -26.45
C GLU A 296 -1.40 17.36 -25.94
N ILE A 297 -2.32 16.95 -25.06
CA ILE A 297 -3.34 17.85 -24.51
C ILE A 297 -2.76 18.80 -23.46
N PHE A 298 -2.03 18.26 -22.47
CA PHE A 298 -1.60 19.05 -21.32
C PHE A 298 -0.22 19.68 -21.45
N ASN A 299 0.66 19.07 -22.24
CA ASN A 299 2.04 19.52 -22.43
C ASN A 299 2.46 19.44 -23.90
N PRO A 300 1.73 20.11 -24.83
CA PRO A 300 2.13 20.09 -26.25
C PRO A 300 3.52 20.69 -26.44
N ASN A 301 4.27 20.16 -27.42
CA ASN A 301 5.53 20.76 -27.82
C ASN A 301 5.27 22.06 -28.57
N ASP A 302 5.72 23.19 -27.99
CA ASP A 302 5.63 24.53 -28.57
C ASP A 302 6.93 24.96 -29.29
N GLY A 303 7.87 24.02 -29.48
CA GLY A 303 9.17 24.27 -30.10
C GLY A 303 10.19 24.98 -29.20
N GLN A 304 9.82 25.34 -27.96
CA GLN A 304 10.72 25.98 -26.99
C GLN A 304 11.15 25.03 -25.86
N LYS A 305 10.46 23.90 -25.72
CA LYS A 305 10.72 22.91 -24.68
C LYS A 305 11.82 21.95 -25.10
N LYS A 306 12.67 21.56 -24.14
CA LYS A 306 13.62 20.49 -24.35
C LYS A 306 12.89 19.17 -24.30
N GLU A 307 13.03 18.39 -25.37
CA GLU A 307 12.56 17.01 -25.41
C GLU A 307 13.55 16.07 -24.73
N VAL A 308 13.04 15.15 -23.95
CA VAL A 308 13.81 14.06 -23.36
C VAL A 308 13.29 12.75 -23.94
N GLN A 309 14.15 12.03 -24.64
CA GLN A 309 13.82 10.70 -25.14
C GLN A 309 14.20 9.66 -24.09
N TRP A 310 13.25 8.82 -23.73
CA TRP A 310 13.47 7.66 -22.88
C TRP A 310 12.83 6.44 -23.53
N ASN A 311 13.67 5.47 -23.89
CA ASN A 311 13.29 4.38 -24.79
C ASN A 311 12.71 4.93 -26.11
N ASP A 312 11.55 4.45 -26.54
CA ASP A 312 10.87 4.90 -27.76
C ASP A 312 9.86 6.03 -27.53
N VAL A 313 9.85 6.64 -26.36
CA VAL A 313 8.93 7.73 -25.98
C VAL A 313 9.69 9.04 -25.81
N VAL A 314 9.15 10.09 -26.45
CA VAL A 314 9.65 11.47 -26.34
C VAL A 314 8.75 12.21 -25.32
N TYR A 315 9.39 12.83 -24.34
CA TYR A 315 8.73 13.59 -23.28
C TYR A 315 9.02 15.08 -23.38
#